data_11bfb9aefe27beef8c83676aca3f805e
#
_entry.id   11bfb9aefe27beef8c83676aca3f805e
#
_cell.length_a   1.000
_cell.length_b   1.000
_cell.length_c   1.000
_cell.angle_alpha   90.00
_cell.angle_beta   90.00
_cell.angle_gamma   90.00
#
_symmetry.space_group_name_H-M   'P 1'
#
loop_
_entity.id
_entity.type
_entity.pdbx_description
1 polymer ?
#
loop_
_entity_poly.entity_id
_entity_poly.type
_entity_poly.pdbx_seq_one_letter_code
_entity_poly.pdbx_strand_id
1 'polypeptide(L)'
;MKYLMGLSDVEYVLNVTGSSPRLGSNQAHSQLTVILKPWGDRTSESIDELMEEVRDELSLYPESKVYLSSPAVIPGLGTSGGFEMVLEARGDRTYTDLQQAVDTLMYYAERRPELAGLSSSMQSDIPQLYYDVDRDKAQLLGVSMSDVFSTLKTFTGSVYVNDFNMFNRIYRVYVQAEAPYRAHQSNLDLFHVRGNGGAMIPVTALGTTHYTTGPGTIRRFNMFNAATISGEAAHGYSSGQAMEALEQIVREHLPANIGVEWSGLSYQEKHASGQTGLVLALALLFVFLFLAAQYESWAVPVAVI
;
A
#
# COMPACT_ATOMS: atom_id res chain seq x y z
N MET A 1 -14.41 -0.46 13.44
CA MET A 1 -13.86 -1.06 14.68
C MET A 1 -14.93 -1.67 15.58
N LYS A 2 -15.99 -0.94 16.00
CA LYS A 2 -17.07 -1.53 16.84
C LYS A 2 -17.75 -2.73 16.20
N TYR A 3 -18.04 -2.67 14.90
CA TYR A 3 -18.60 -3.78 14.13
C TYR A 3 -17.68 -5.01 14.17
N LEU A 4 -16.41 -4.87 13.81
CA LEU A 4 -15.44 -5.98 13.79
C LEU A 4 -15.26 -6.64 15.18
N MET A 5 -15.27 -5.84 16.25
CA MET A 5 -15.23 -6.36 17.61
C MET A 5 -16.53 -7.09 18.05
N GLY A 6 -17.62 -6.88 17.33
CA GLY A 6 -18.91 -7.55 17.55
C GLY A 6 -19.04 -8.91 16.88
N LEU A 7 -18.13 -9.26 15.95
CA LEU A 7 -18.15 -10.54 15.26
C LEU A 7 -17.75 -11.68 16.20
N SER A 8 -18.45 -12.82 16.09
CA SER A 8 -18.29 -13.98 16.99
C SER A 8 -16.88 -14.56 16.98
N ASP A 9 -16.20 -14.50 15.83
CA ASP A 9 -14.91 -15.15 15.60
C ASP A 9 -13.72 -14.22 15.82
N VAL A 10 -13.97 -12.93 16.13
CA VAL A 10 -12.94 -11.95 16.40
C VAL A 10 -12.59 -11.94 17.89
N GLU A 11 -11.31 -12.06 18.19
CA GLU A 11 -10.80 -11.97 19.56
C GLU A 11 -10.49 -10.51 19.91
N TYR A 12 -9.71 -9.82 19.06
CA TYR A 12 -9.45 -8.39 19.20
C TYR A 12 -9.02 -7.75 17.89
N VAL A 13 -9.07 -6.42 17.84
CA VAL A 13 -8.69 -5.62 16.67
C VAL A 13 -7.62 -4.62 17.06
N LEU A 14 -6.45 -4.71 16.41
CA LEU A 14 -5.39 -3.72 16.53
C LEU A 14 -5.58 -2.66 15.45
N ASN A 15 -5.63 -1.39 15.86
CA ASN A 15 -5.72 -0.25 14.94
C ASN A 15 -4.42 0.57 14.95
N VAL A 16 -3.85 0.78 13.78
CA VAL A 16 -2.72 1.70 13.55
C VAL A 16 -3.17 2.81 12.62
N THR A 17 -3.35 4.00 13.15
CA THR A 17 -3.78 5.19 12.40
C THR A 17 -2.57 5.95 11.84
N GLY A 18 -2.70 6.50 10.64
CA GLY A 18 -1.66 7.30 9.99
C GLY A 18 -0.65 6.47 9.19
N SER A 19 -0.82 5.15 9.10
CA SER A 19 0.09 4.28 8.35
C SER A 19 -0.65 3.08 7.76
N SER A 20 -0.20 2.66 6.59
CA SER A 20 -0.62 1.42 5.95
C SER A 20 0.60 0.80 5.27
N PRO A 21 0.89 -0.51 5.46
CA PRO A 21 1.99 -1.19 4.78
C PRO A 21 1.86 -1.12 3.25
N ARG A 22 0.63 -1.15 2.76
CA ARG A 22 0.29 -1.14 1.33
C ARG A 22 0.34 0.27 0.72
N LEU A 23 -0.21 1.27 1.41
CA LEU A 23 -0.38 2.64 0.89
C LEU A 23 0.65 3.64 1.41
N GLY A 24 1.43 3.28 2.45
CA GLY A 24 2.40 4.16 3.09
C GLY A 24 1.81 4.99 4.22
N SER A 25 2.58 5.99 4.67
CA SER A 25 2.19 6.87 5.77
C SER A 25 1.38 8.05 5.24
N ASN A 26 0.14 8.18 5.72
CA ASN A 26 -0.75 9.31 5.44
C ASN A 26 -1.79 9.39 6.57
N GLN A 27 -2.14 10.61 7.00
CA GLN A 27 -3.12 10.83 8.08
C GLN A 27 -4.53 10.27 7.76
N ALA A 28 -4.86 10.14 6.49
CA ALA A 28 -6.13 9.55 6.03
C ALA A 28 -6.12 8.02 6.01
N HIS A 29 -4.97 7.39 6.26
CA HIS A 29 -4.85 5.93 6.26
C HIS A 29 -4.99 5.35 7.66
N SER A 30 -5.58 4.17 7.74
CA SER A 30 -5.63 3.37 8.96
C SER A 30 -5.51 1.89 8.59
N GLN A 31 -4.73 1.16 9.36
CA GLN A 31 -4.66 -0.29 9.26
C GLN A 31 -5.35 -0.91 10.45
N LEU A 32 -6.27 -1.82 10.17
CA LEU A 32 -6.93 -2.65 11.16
C LEU A 32 -6.42 -4.09 11.00
N THR A 33 -5.76 -4.60 12.03
CA THR A 33 -5.38 -6.02 12.08
C THR A 33 -6.39 -6.74 12.95
N VAL A 34 -7.17 -7.61 12.34
CA VAL A 34 -8.20 -8.42 13.00
C VAL A 34 -7.57 -9.73 13.43
N ILE A 35 -7.55 -9.99 14.72
CA ILE A 35 -7.06 -11.23 15.30
C ILE A 35 -8.25 -12.10 15.63
N LEU A 36 -8.26 -13.29 15.01
CA LEU A 36 -9.34 -14.27 15.15
C LEU A 36 -9.09 -15.17 16.35
N LYS A 37 -10.14 -15.69 16.92
CA LYS A 37 -10.10 -16.73 17.95
C LYS A 37 -9.36 -17.99 17.46
N PRO A 38 -8.86 -18.84 18.36
CA PRO A 38 -8.32 -20.16 17.99
C PRO A 38 -9.29 -20.97 17.15
N TRP A 39 -8.77 -21.81 16.25
CA TRP A 39 -9.58 -22.57 15.28
C TRP A 39 -10.74 -23.37 15.92
N GLY A 40 -10.53 -23.91 17.11
CA GLY A 40 -11.56 -24.71 17.81
C GLY A 40 -12.73 -23.89 18.36
N ASP A 41 -12.60 -22.59 18.45
CA ASP A 41 -13.58 -21.67 19.06
C ASP A 41 -14.28 -20.81 18.01
N ARG A 42 -14.00 -21.02 16.71
CA ARG A 42 -14.60 -20.26 15.60
C ARG A 42 -15.92 -20.89 15.19
N THR A 43 -16.82 -20.03 14.76
CA THR A 43 -18.16 -20.40 14.25
C THR A 43 -18.23 -20.38 12.72
N SER A 44 -17.40 -19.57 12.04
CA SER A 44 -17.30 -19.55 10.58
C SER A 44 -16.51 -20.74 10.06
N GLU A 45 -16.95 -21.31 8.94
CA GLU A 45 -16.32 -22.47 8.32
C GLU A 45 -14.98 -22.10 7.65
N SER A 46 -14.87 -20.86 7.12
CA SER A 46 -13.66 -20.38 6.46
C SER A 46 -13.38 -18.90 6.72
N ILE A 47 -12.11 -18.51 6.53
CA ILE A 47 -11.71 -17.08 6.56
C ILE A 47 -12.35 -16.32 5.39
N ASP A 48 -12.52 -16.96 4.25
CA ASP A 48 -13.06 -16.35 3.03
C ASP A 48 -14.51 -15.91 3.24
N GLU A 49 -15.34 -16.75 3.88
CA GLU A 49 -16.72 -16.39 4.26
C GLU A 49 -16.76 -15.18 5.19
N LEU A 50 -15.92 -15.17 6.22
CA LEU A 50 -15.82 -14.02 7.13
C LEU A 50 -15.37 -12.76 6.40
N MET A 51 -14.45 -12.87 5.44
CA MET A 51 -13.98 -11.73 4.62
C MET A 51 -15.09 -11.23 3.69
N GLU A 52 -15.92 -12.09 3.13
CA GLU A 52 -17.09 -11.69 2.31
C GLU A 52 -18.12 -10.95 3.16
N GLU A 53 -18.50 -11.50 4.32
CA GLU A 53 -19.42 -10.83 5.26
C GLU A 53 -18.92 -9.41 5.62
N VAL A 54 -17.64 -9.30 5.97
CA VAL A 54 -17.02 -8.02 6.34
C VAL A 54 -16.96 -7.06 5.14
N ARG A 55 -16.70 -7.57 3.92
CA ARG A 55 -16.66 -6.77 2.70
C ARG A 55 -18.03 -6.16 2.39
N ASP A 56 -19.09 -6.97 2.49
CA ASP A 56 -20.45 -6.53 2.23
C ASP A 56 -20.88 -5.44 3.19
N GLU A 57 -20.64 -5.61 4.48
CA GLU A 57 -20.97 -4.62 5.50
C GLU A 57 -20.16 -3.32 5.31
N LEU A 58 -18.85 -3.42 5.02
CA LEU A 58 -18.01 -2.24 4.84
C LEU A 58 -18.27 -1.50 3.53
N SER A 59 -18.90 -2.15 2.53
CA SER A 59 -19.34 -1.51 1.29
C SER A 59 -20.45 -0.46 1.50
N LEU A 60 -21.13 -0.52 2.64
CA LEU A 60 -22.18 0.46 3.03
C LEU A 60 -21.60 1.82 3.45
N TYR A 61 -20.28 1.94 3.59
CA TYR A 61 -19.59 3.18 4.00
C TYR A 61 -18.83 3.82 2.83
N PRO A 62 -19.51 4.59 1.95
CA PRO A 62 -18.89 5.14 0.72
C PRO A 62 -17.82 6.20 0.98
N GLU A 63 -17.75 6.74 2.21
CA GLU A 63 -16.75 7.75 2.58
C GLU A 63 -15.33 7.16 2.71
N SER A 64 -15.19 5.82 2.76
CA SER A 64 -13.90 5.15 2.91
C SER A 64 -13.72 4.03 1.89
N LYS A 65 -12.51 3.92 1.34
CA LYS A 65 -12.09 2.76 0.56
C LYS A 65 -11.46 1.75 1.51
N VAL A 66 -12.09 0.59 1.65
CA VAL A 66 -11.60 -0.48 2.52
C VAL A 66 -11.05 -1.62 1.67
N TYR A 67 -9.82 -2.02 1.98
CA TYR A 67 -9.15 -3.15 1.35
C TYR A 67 -8.97 -4.26 2.39
N LEU A 68 -9.62 -5.38 2.17
CA LEU A 68 -9.46 -6.59 2.95
C LEU A 68 -8.37 -7.45 2.31
N SER A 69 -7.49 -8.01 3.12
CA SER A 69 -6.48 -8.96 2.65
C SER A 69 -6.02 -9.86 3.77
N SER A 70 -5.75 -11.11 3.44
CA SER A 70 -5.01 -12.01 4.32
C SER A 70 -3.54 -11.56 4.45
N PRO A 71 -2.86 -11.86 5.57
CA PRO A 71 -1.42 -11.63 5.67
C PRO A 71 -0.66 -12.49 4.65
N ALA A 72 0.55 -12.05 4.28
CA ALA A 72 1.42 -12.87 3.43
C ALA A 72 1.70 -14.21 4.10
N VAL A 73 1.59 -15.30 3.33
CA VAL A 73 1.80 -16.68 3.83
C VAL A 73 3.22 -16.86 4.37
N ILE A 74 4.20 -16.20 3.75
CA ILE A 74 5.59 -16.22 4.17
C ILE A 74 5.97 -14.81 4.60
N PRO A 75 6.26 -14.56 5.90
CA PRO A 75 6.70 -13.24 6.36
C PRO A 75 7.94 -12.76 5.61
N GLY A 76 7.88 -11.52 5.08
CA GLY A 76 8.98 -10.92 4.31
C GLY A 76 8.88 -11.12 2.79
N LEU A 77 7.98 -11.95 2.29
CA LEU A 77 7.72 -12.12 0.86
C LEU A 77 6.39 -11.46 0.45
N GLY A 78 6.30 -10.14 0.59
CA GLY A 78 5.11 -9.35 0.26
C GLY A 78 4.46 -8.71 1.48
N THR A 79 3.51 -7.81 1.23
CA THR A 79 2.76 -7.06 2.26
C THR A 79 1.41 -7.67 2.59
N SER A 80 0.90 -8.54 1.70
CA SER A 80 -0.39 -9.24 1.85
C SER A 80 -0.33 -10.57 1.11
N GLY A 81 -1.29 -11.45 1.37
CA GLY A 81 -1.59 -12.60 0.51
C GLY A 81 -2.02 -12.13 -0.89
N GLY A 82 -1.99 -13.04 -1.87
CA GLY A 82 -2.33 -12.72 -3.25
C GLY A 82 -1.15 -12.28 -4.09
N PHE A 83 -1.39 -11.51 -5.14
CA PHE A 83 -0.36 -11.07 -6.08
C PHE A 83 0.06 -9.61 -5.88
N GLU A 84 1.31 -9.32 -6.22
CA GLU A 84 1.88 -7.96 -6.26
C GLU A 84 2.59 -7.73 -7.61
N MET A 85 2.07 -6.80 -8.43
CA MET A 85 2.66 -6.33 -9.68
C MET A 85 3.14 -4.89 -9.51
N VAL A 86 4.32 -4.58 -10.00
CA VAL A 86 4.88 -3.22 -9.98
C VAL A 86 4.88 -2.66 -11.40
N LEU A 87 4.25 -1.51 -11.58
CA LEU A 87 4.34 -0.71 -12.80
C LEU A 87 5.43 0.33 -12.62
N GLU A 88 6.31 0.48 -13.59
CA GLU A 88 7.44 1.42 -13.58
C GLU A 88 7.34 2.42 -14.73
N ALA A 89 7.49 3.69 -14.43
CA ALA A 89 7.65 4.73 -15.44
C ALA A 89 9.09 4.75 -15.95
N ARG A 90 9.39 4.00 -17.01
CA ARG A 90 10.72 3.90 -17.58
C ARG A 90 10.98 5.00 -18.64
N GLY A 91 12.23 5.43 -18.78
CA GLY A 91 12.64 6.50 -19.68
C GLY A 91 12.12 7.87 -19.23
N ASP A 92 11.65 8.68 -20.16
CA ASP A 92 11.18 10.06 -19.91
C ASP A 92 9.73 10.15 -19.40
N ARG A 93 9.18 9.04 -18.89
CA ARG A 93 7.81 9.01 -18.39
C ARG A 93 7.66 9.75 -17.08
N THR A 94 6.61 10.56 -17.05
CA THR A 94 6.26 11.36 -15.88
C THR A 94 5.44 10.56 -14.88
N TYR A 95 5.24 11.14 -13.71
CA TYR A 95 4.31 10.59 -12.71
C TYR A 95 2.87 10.54 -13.22
N THR A 96 2.49 11.52 -14.07
CA THR A 96 1.15 11.55 -14.68
C THR A 96 0.95 10.41 -15.69
N ASP A 97 1.97 10.06 -16.48
CA ASP A 97 1.90 8.90 -17.39
C ASP A 97 1.72 7.59 -16.63
N LEU A 98 2.41 7.45 -15.48
CA LEU A 98 2.25 6.30 -14.61
C LEU A 98 0.83 6.22 -14.03
N GLN A 99 0.26 7.37 -13.62
CA GLN A 99 -1.12 7.43 -13.14
C GLN A 99 -2.11 6.95 -14.20
N GLN A 100 -1.98 7.45 -15.43
CA GLN A 100 -2.83 7.02 -16.53
C GLN A 100 -2.71 5.51 -16.81
N ALA A 101 -1.50 4.96 -16.72
CA ALA A 101 -1.29 3.53 -16.89
C ALA A 101 -1.94 2.72 -15.75
N VAL A 102 -1.83 3.20 -14.51
CA VAL A 102 -2.51 2.58 -13.35
C VAL A 102 -4.02 2.62 -13.53
N ASP A 103 -4.58 3.78 -13.87
CA ASP A 103 -6.04 3.94 -14.06
C ASP A 103 -6.56 3.04 -15.19
N THR A 104 -5.81 2.96 -16.29
CA THR A 104 -6.13 2.06 -17.40
C THR A 104 -6.11 0.59 -16.97
N LEU A 105 -5.04 0.16 -16.28
CA LEU A 105 -4.93 -1.22 -15.80
C LEU A 105 -6.07 -1.54 -14.83
N MET A 106 -6.33 -0.67 -13.85
CA MET A 106 -7.40 -0.88 -12.87
C MET A 106 -8.78 -0.96 -13.52
N TYR A 107 -9.06 -0.10 -14.52
CA TYR A 107 -10.32 -0.09 -15.26
C TYR A 107 -10.61 -1.44 -15.94
N TYR A 108 -9.60 -2.05 -16.59
CA TYR A 108 -9.76 -3.35 -17.22
C TYR A 108 -9.70 -4.51 -16.24
N ALA A 109 -8.87 -4.39 -15.19
CA ALA A 109 -8.70 -5.43 -14.18
C ALA A 109 -9.96 -5.65 -13.33
N GLU A 110 -10.69 -4.59 -12.97
CA GLU A 110 -11.96 -4.67 -12.24
C GLU A 110 -13.07 -5.41 -13.00
N ARG A 111 -12.91 -5.60 -14.32
CA ARG A 111 -13.86 -6.31 -15.20
C ARG A 111 -13.50 -7.75 -15.46
N ARG A 112 -12.38 -8.21 -14.92
CA ARG A 112 -11.90 -9.58 -15.11
C ARG A 112 -12.41 -10.45 -13.97
N PRO A 113 -13.11 -11.58 -14.30
CA PRO A 113 -13.64 -12.47 -13.28
C PRO A 113 -12.57 -13.23 -12.50
N GLU A 114 -11.33 -13.27 -13.01
CA GLU A 114 -10.19 -13.92 -12.35
C GLU A 114 -9.60 -13.09 -11.20
N LEU A 115 -9.95 -11.78 -11.11
CA LEU A 115 -9.31 -10.83 -10.23
C LEU A 115 -10.25 -10.33 -9.13
N ALA A 116 -9.76 -10.23 -7.91
CA ALA A 116 -10.49 -9.71 -6.76
C ALA A 116 -9.59 -8.85 -5.86
N GLY A 117 -10.20 -8.01 -5.02
CA GLY A 117 -9.48 -7.24 -4.00
C GLY A 117 -8.42 -6.29 -4.55
N LEU A 118 -8.61 -5.78 -5.77
CA LEU A 118 -7.64 -4.92 -6.46
C LEU A 118 -7.41 -3.62 -5.72
N SER A 119 -6.16 -3.21 -5.61
CA SER A 119 -5.74 -1.93 -5.03
C SER A 119 -4.45 -1.44 -5.66
N SER A 120 -4.28 -0.12 -5.73
CA SER A 120 -3.05 0.53 -6.17
C SER A 120 -2.41 1.29 -5.02
N SER A 121 -1.08 1.25 -4.93
CA SER A 121 -0.33 2.09 -4.00
C SER A 121 -0.24 3.55 -4.44
N MET A 122 -0.66 3.85 -5.66
CA MET A 122 -0.62 5.18 -6.23
C MET A 122 -1.89 5.95 -5.89
N GLN A 123 -1.71 7.12 -5.30
CA GLN A 123 -2.78 8.07 -4.99
C GLN A 123 -2.30 9.45 -5.43
N SER A 124 -2.87 9.98 -6.50
CA SER A 124 -2.49 11.26 -7.10
C SER A 124 -3.46 12.39 -6.80
N ASP A 125 -4.62 12.06 -6.27
CA ASP A 125 -5.77 12.95 -6.09
C ASP A 125 -5.98 13.39 -4.63
N ILE A 126 -4.94 13.27 -3.81
CA ILE A 126 -5.03 13.69 -2.40
C ILE A 126 -5.12 15.21 -2.34
N PRO A 127 -6.19 15.76 -1.72
CA PRO A 127 -6.30 17.20 -1.51
C PRO A 127 -5.14 17.72 -0.65
N GLN A 128 -4.50 18.77 -1.12
CA GLN A 128 -3.39 19.42 -0.45
C GLN A 128 -3.66 20.91 -0.36
N LEU A 129 -3.24 21.53 0.74
CA LEU A 129 -3.24 22.97 0.87
C LEU A 129 -1.84 23.47 0.49
N TYR A 130 -1.75 24.12 -0.67
CA TYR A 130 -0.53 24.74 -1.13
C TYR A 130 -0.42 26.14 -0.52
N TYR A 131 0.74 26.46 0.05
CA TYR A 131 1.05 27.78 0.58
C TYR A 131 2.16 28.38 -0.28
N ASP A 132 1.79 29.43 -1.04
CA ASP A 132 2.71 30.19 -1.89
C ASP A 132 3.26 31.37 -1.11
N VAL A 133 4.57 31.30 -0.82
CA VAL A 133 5.27 32.33 -0.02
C VAL A 133 5.77 33.44 -0.91
N ASP A 134 5.38 34.68 -0.61
CA ASP A 134 5.95 35.89 -1.18
C ASP A 134 7.33 36.16 -0.55
N ARG A 135 8.37 35.74 -1.27
CA ARG A 135 9.76 35.83 -0.80
C ARG A 135 10.24 37.26 -0.64
N ASP A 136 9.82 38.13 -1.53
CA ASP A 136 10.20 39.56 -1.50
C ASP A 136 9.58 40.24 -0.28
N LYS A 137 8.32 39.96 0.00
CA LYS A 137 7.61 40.44 1.17
C LYS A 137 8.20 39.91 2.48
N ALA A 138 8.55 38.63 2.53
CA ALA A 138 9.21 38.01 3.67
C ALA A 138 10.56 38.72 3.95
N GLN A 139 11.35 38.99 2.91
CA GLN A 139 12.63 39.71 3.02
C GLN A 139 12.44 41.13 3.50
N LEU A 140 11.46 41.86 2.97
CA LEU A 140 11.16 43.24 3.39
C LEU A 140 10.75 43.33 4.86
N LEU A 141 10.03 42.31 5.35
CA LEU A 141 9.59 42.20 6.75
C LEU A 141 10.67 41.60 7.67
N GLY A 142 11.84 41.29 7.12
CA GLY A 142 12.95 40.70 7.88
C GLY A 142 12.68 39.30 8.42
N VAL A 143 11.87 38.51 7.70
CA VAL A 143 11.53 37.12 8.05
C VAL A 143 12.34 36.17 7.21
N SER A 144 12.99 35.17 7.83
CA SER A 144 13.68 34.12 7.09
C SER A 144 12.71 33.08 6.54
N MET A 145 12.98 32.58 5.34
CA MET A 145 12.18 31.49 4.75
C MET A 145 12.23 30.23 5.61
N SER A 146 13.36 29.97 6.27
CA SER A 146 13.51 28.85 7.19
C SER A 146 12.53 28.93 8.35
N ASP A 147 12.34 30.14 8.91
CA ASP A 147 11.43 30.34 10.04
C ASP A 147 9.96 30.20 9.61
N VAL A 148 9.61 30.67 8.40
CA VAL A 148 8.25 30.44 7.85
C VAL A 148 7.94 28.95 7.77
N PHE A 149 8.80 28.19 7.09
CA PHE A 149 8.56 26.75 6.93
C PHE A 149 8.68 25.96 8.23
N SER A 150 9.58 26.36 9.12
CA SER A 150 9.71 25.74 10.45
C SER A 150 8.46 25.96 11.29
N THR A 151 7.90 27.18 11.26
CA THR A 151 6.64 27.51 11.95
C THR A 151 5.48 26.68 11.40
N LEU A 152 5.29 26.66 10.07
CA LEU A 152 4.26 25.85 9.44
C LEU A 152 4.43 24.38 9.79
N LYS A 153 5.63 23.83 9.63
CA LYS A 153 5.93 22.43 9.97
C LYS A 153 5.58 22.11 11.43
N THR A 154 5.96 22.99 12.36
CA THR A 154 5.74 22.77 13.80
C THR A 154 4.26 22.75 14.13
N PHE A 155 3.51 23.72 13.66
CA PHE A 155 2.10 23.86 14.04
C PHE A 155 1.18 22.92 13.27
N THR A 156 1.39 22.70 11.98
CA THR A 156 0.51 21.84 11.17
C THR A 156 0.92 20.37 11.18
N GLY A 157 2.23 20.10 11.20
CA GLY A 157 2.78 18.74 11.10
C GLY A 157 3.14 18.11 12.43
N SER A 158 4.09 18.58 13.06
CA SER A 158 4.73 18.32 14.35
C SER A 158 6.25 18.39 14.24
N VAL A 159 6.90 18.70 15.33
CA VAL A 159 8.35 18.66 15.44
C VAL A 159 8.73 17.80 16.63
N TYR A 160 9.59 16.83 16.36
CA TYR A 160 10.27 16.08 17.42
C TYR A 160 11.29 17.01 18.11
N VAL A 161 11.17 17.13 19.44
CA VAL A 161 12.00 18.01 20.23
C VAL A 161 13.09 17.23 20.97
N ASN A 162 12.72 16.18 21.69
CA ASN A 162 13.61 15.37 22.51
C ASN A 162 12.95 14.08 22.99
N ASP A 163 13.73 13.22 23.64
CA ASP A 163 13.28 12.04 24.37
C ASP A 163 13.41 12.21 25.87
N PHE A 164 12.58 11.52 26.64
CA PHE A 164 12.79 11.32 28.08
C PHE A 164 12.53 9.87 28.49
N ASN A 165 13.25 9.42 29.51
CA ASN A 165 13.11 8.08 30.04
C ASN A 165 12.17 8.08 31.26
N MET A 166 11.12 7.26 31.22
CA MET A 166 10.20 7.03 32.31
C MET A 166 9.73 5.56 32.29
N PHE A 167 9.58 4.95 33.46
CA PHE A 167 9.12 3.56 33.60
C PHE A 167 9.88 2.55 32.73
N ASN A 168 11.20 2.70 32.62
CA ASN A 168 12.08 1.89 31.81
C ASN A 168 11.75 1.88 30.31
N ARG A 169 11.11 2.95 29.81
CA ARG A 169 10.76 3.18 28.40
C ARG A 169 11.23 4.56 27.97
N ILE A 170 11.53 4.70 26.67
CA ILE A 170 11.88 5.96 26.02
C ILE A 170 10.59 6.58 25.46
N TYR A 171 10.27 7.80 25.88
CA TYR A 171 9.13 8.56 25.38
C TYR A 171 9.62 9.72 24.52
N ARG A 172 9.08 9.82 23.33
CA ARG A 172 9.40 10.91 22.41
C ARG A 172 8.47 12.09 22.62
N VAL A 173 9.06 13.29 22.67
CA VAL A 173 8.32 14.55 22.81
C VAL A 173 8.13 15.18 21.45
N TYR A 174 6.89 15.37 21.07
CA TYR A 174 6.50 16.11 19.86
C TYR A 174 5.71 17.35 20.22
N VAL A 175 5.97 18.46 19.51
CA VAL A 175 5.23 19.72 19.65
C VAL A 175 4.45 19.96 18.37
N GLN A 176 3.16 20.27 18.51
CA GLN A 176 2.26 20.66 17.41
C GLN A 176 1.11 21.53 17.97
N ALA A 177 0.39 22.23 17.08
CA ALA A 177 -0.87 22.85 17.48
C ALA A 177 -1.94 21.79 17.78
N GLU A 178 -2.83 22.08 18.72
CA GLU A 178 -4.00 21.23 18.96
C GLU A 178 -4.91 21.16 17.73
N ALA A 179 -5.65 20.07 17.58
CA ALA A 179 -6.46 19.81 16.39
C ALA A 179 -7.41 20.95 16.00
N PRO A 180 -8.16 21.62 16.91
CA PRO A 180 -9.03 22.73 16.55
C PRO A 180 -8.29 23.92 15.91
N TYR A 181 -7.03 24.12 16.28
CA TYR A 181 -6.22 25.26 15.78
C TYR A 181 -5.44 24.98 14.49
N ARG A 182 -5.56 23.76 13.93
CA ARG A 182 -4.91 23.37 12.67
C ARG A 182 -5.85 22.65 11.68
N ALA A 183 -7.15 22.59 11.99
CA ALA A 183 -8.13 21.85 11.20
C ALA A 183 -8.61 22.63 9.96
N HIS A 184 -8.52 23.96 9.97
CA HIS A 184 -9.05 24.81 8.91
C HIS A 184 -7.99 25.74 8.35
N GLN A 185 -8.11 26.08 7.05
CA GLN A 185 -7.22 27.05 6.38
C GLN A 185 -7.16 28.40 7.10
N SER A 186 -8.30 28.89 7.63
CA SER A 186 -8.38 30.15 8.39
C SER A 186 -7.52 30.15 9.66
N ASN A 187 -7.17 28.98 10.20
CA ASN A 187 -6.33 28.91 11.40
C ASN A 187 -4.87 29.31 11.14
N LEU A 188 -4.46 29.42 9.88
CA LEU A 188 -3.13 29.95 9.54
C LEU A 188 -2.91 31.39 10.01
N ASP A 189 -3.97 32.17 10.22
CA ASP A 189 -3.90 33.52 10.81
C ASP A 189 -3.37 33.52 12.25
N LEU A 190 -3.50 32.40 12.95
CA LEU A 190 -3.03 32.26 14.33
C LEU A 190 -1.52 31.98 14.42
N PHE A 191 -0.90 31.58 13.31
CA PHE A 191 0.52 31.25 13.29
C PHE A 191 1.35 32.49 12.95
N HIS A 192 2.33 32.78 13.80
CA HIS A 192 3.16 33.95 13.68
C HIS A 192 4.64 33.57 13.58
N VAL A 193 5.36 34.30 12.73
CA VAL A 193 6.81 34.18 12.56
C VAL A 193 7.46 35.44 13.08
N ARG A 194 8.61 35.31 13.73
CA ARG A 194 9.35 36.46 14.26
C ARG A 194 10.20 37.06 13.14
N GLY A 195 10.04 38.39 12.90
CA GLY A 195 10.92 39.17 12.06
C GLY A 195 12.18 39.63 12.80
N ASN A 196 13.18 40.11 12.07
CA ASN A 196 14.47 40.57 12.60
C ASN A 196 14.35 41.71 13.65
N GLY A 197 13.29 42.49 13.56
CA GLY A 197 12.98 43.55 14.54
C GLY A 197 12.24 43.07 15.78
N GLY A 198 12.01 41.74 15.94
CA GLY A 198 11.25 41.16 17.05
C GLY A 198 9.74 41.22 16.88
N ALA A 199 9.22 41.79 15.81
CA ALA A 199 7.80 41.85 15.50
C ALA A 199 7.29 40.45 15.16
N MET A 200 6.08 40.09 15.65
CA MET A 200 5.40 38.86 15.32
C MET A 200 4.49 39.09 14.10
N ILE A 201 4.80 38.41 13.00
CA ILE A 201 4.15 38.60 11.70
C ILE A 201 3.28 37.34 11.42
N PRO A 202 1.97 37.47 11.16
CA PRO A 202 1.13 36.34 10.83
C PRO A 202 1.57 35.71 9.50
N VAL A 203 1.54 34.39 9.44
CA VAL A 203 1.96 33.64 8.25
C VAL A 203 1.14 34.09 7.03
N THR A 204 -0.15 34.35 7.19
CA THR A 204 -1.03 34.82 6.11
C THR A 204 -0.65 36.17 5.50
N ALA A 205 0.13 36.98 6.22
CA ALA A 205 0.70 38.19 5.66
C ALA A 205 1.87 37.94 4.71
N LEU A 206 2.49 36.76 4.76
CA LEU A 206 3.70 36.40 4.01
C LEU A 206 3.41 35.58 2.74
N GLY A 207 2.17 35.23 2.46
CA GLY A 207 1.83 34.43 1.29
C GLY A 207 0.33 34.17 1.17
N THR A 208 -0.01 33.40 0.17
CA THR A 208 -1.40 33.00 -0.12
C THR A 208 -1.55 31.49 -0.13
N THR A 209 -2.76 31.03 0.13
CA THR A 209 -3.07 29.58 0.12
C THR A 209 -4.13 29.24 -0.91
N HIS A 210 -3.98 28.09 -1.55
CA HIS A 210 -5.01 27.51 -2.42
C HIS A 210 -5.01 25.99 -2.31
N TYR A 211 -6.16 25.39 -2.58
CA TYR A 211 -6.26 23.94 -2.65
C TYR A 211 -5.72 23.43 -3.97
N THR A 212 -4.98 22.37 -3.91
CA THR A 212 -4.49 21.60 -5.07
C THR A 212 -4.64 20.12 -4.79
N THR A 213 -4.43 19.30 -5.79
CA THR A 213 -4.32 17.84 -5.63
C THR A 213 -2.91 17.39 -5.97
N GLY A 214 -2.45 16.36 -5.29
CA GLY A 214 -1.12 15.83 -5.53
C GLY A 214 -0.92 14.45 -4.90
N PRO A 215 0.21 13.81 -5.22
CA PRO A 215 0.53 12.51 -4.64
C PRO A 215 0.85 12.64 -3.14
N GLY A 216 0.25 11.75 -2.34
CA GLY A 216 0.59 11.66 -0.91
C GLY A 216 1.95 11.01 -0.67
N THR A 217 2.32 10.06 -1.51
CA THR A 217 3.59 9.34 -1.46
C THR A 217 4.05 9.01 -2.87
N ILE A 218 5.31 9.28 -3.17
CA ILE A 218 5.96 8.87 -4.41
C ILE A 218 6.85 7.66 -4.09
N ARG A 219 6.53 6.51 -4.70
CA ARG A 219 7.33 5.29 -4.57
C ARG A 219 8.25 5.12 -5.77
N ARG A 220 9.40 4.51 -5.52
CA ARG A 220 10.33 4.12 -6.58
C ARG A 220 10.68 2.65 -6.44
N PHE A 221 10.77 1.99 -7.58
CA PHE A 221 11.25 0.63 -7.71
C PHE A 221 12.30 0.61 -8.82
N ASN A 222 13.42 -0.05 -8.62
CA ASN A 222 14.55 -0.05 -9.56
C ASN A 222 14.95 1.37 -10.04
N MET A 223 14.88 2.38 -9.17
CA MET A 223 15.16 3.80 -9.45
C MET A 223 14.09 4.53 -10.27
N PHE A 224 13.08 3.85 -10.83
CA PHE A 224 11.96 4.45 -11.55
C PHE A 224 10.80 4.81 -10.59
N ASN A 225 10.02 5.83 -10.95
CA ASN A 225 8.75 6.06 -10.28
C ASN A 225 7.85 4.84 -10.52
N ALA A 226 7.26 4.33 -9.47
CA ALA A 226 6.56 3.06 -9.53
C ALA A 226 5.25 3.07 -8.74
N ALA A 227 4.32 2.24 -9.19
CA ALA A 227 3.07 1.93 -8.53
C ALA A 227 2.94 0.43 -8.32
N THR A 228 2.63 0.00 -7.11
CA THR A 228 2.33 -1.41 -6.82
C THR A 228 0.84 -1.65 -6.95
N ILE A 229 0.47 -2.60 -7.77
CA ILE A 229 -0.88 -3.12 -7.91
C ILE A 229 -0.94 -4.44 -7.13
N SER A 230 -1.84 -4.51 -6.18
CA SER A 230 -2.05 -5.71 -5.35
C SER A 230 -3.48 -6.19 -5.49
N GLY A 231 -3.67 -7.49 -5.39
CA GLY A 231 -4.97 -8.13 -5.45
C GLY A 231 -4.87 -9.61 -5.14
N GLU A 232 -5.97 -10.30 -5.26
CA GLU A 232 -6.09 -11.72 -5.01
C GLU A 232 -6.76 -12.41 -6.22
N ALA A 233 -6.55 -13.71 -6.38
CA ALA A 233 -7.34 -14.49 -7.31
C ALA A 233 -8.78 -14.54 -6.81
N ALA A 234 -9.74 -14.33 -7.70
CA ALA A 234 -11.16 -14.50 -7.38
C ALA A 234 -11.48 -15.95 -7.02
N HIS A 235 -12.56 -16.18 -6.30
CA HIS A 235 -12.99 -17.51 -5.90
C HIS A 235 -13.10 -18.45 -7.12
N GLY A 236 -12.48 -19.62 -7.05
CA GLY A 236 -12.44 -20.59 -8.13
C GLY A 236 -11.30 -20.40 -9.15
N TYR A 237 -10.49 -19.36 -9.01
CA TYR A 237 -9.31 -19.13 -9.87
C TYR A 237 -8.01 -19.31 -9.09
N SER A 238 -6.94 -19.70 -9.81
CA SER A 238 -5.60 -19.78 -9.24
C SER A 238 -4.85 -18.45 -9.33
N SER A 239 -3.83 -18.28 -8.46
CA SER A 239 -2.90 -17.13 -8.53
C SER A 239 -2.27 -16.99 -9.92
N GLY A 240 -1.87 -18.11 -10.55
CA GLY A 240 -1.32 -18.12 -11.90
C GLY A 240 -2.28 -17.58 -12.96
N GLN A 241 -3.58 -17.92 -12.88
CA GLN A 241 -4.60 -17.39 -13.80
C GLN A 241 -4.83 -15.90 -13.58
N ALA A 242 -4.84 -15.44 -12.33
CA ALA A 242 -4.95 -14.03 -11.99
C ALA A 242 -3.75 -13.22 -12.52
N MET A 243 -2.53 -13.73 -12.36
CA MET A 243 -1.33 -13.10 -12.88
C MET A 243 -1.33 -13.06 -14.41
N GLU A 244 -1.75 -14.13 -15.09
CA GLU A 244 -1.84 -14.17 -16.55
C GLU A 244 -2.87 -13.16 -17.09
N ALA A 245 -4.03 -13.03 -16.41
CA ALA A 245 -5.04 -12.04 -16.75
C ALA A 245 -4.49 -10.62 -16.67
N LEU A 246 -3.70 -10.28 -15.64
CA LEU A 246 -3.04 -8.98 -15.53
C LEU A 246 -1.99 -8.76 -16.63
N GLU A 247 -1.17 -9.77 -16.93
CA GLU A 247 -0.20 -9.67 -18.04
C GLU A 247 -0.88 -9.47 -19.39
N GLN A 248 -2.04 -10.05 -19.59
CA GLN A 248 -2.83 -9.86 -20.80
C GLN A 248 -3.29 -8.39 -20.90
N ILE A 249 -3.85 -7.83 -19.83
CA ILE A 249 -4.27 -6.43 -19.80
C ILE A 249 -3.08 -5.49 -20.08
N VAL A 250 -1.93 -5.77 -19.48
CA VAL A 250 -0.70 -4.99 -19.74
C VAL A 250 -0.32 -5.01 -21.20
N ARG A 251 -0.29 -6.20 -21.82
CA ARG A 251 0.09 -6.35 -23.25
C ARG A 251 -0.88 -5.66 -24.20
N GLU A 252 -2.18 -5.67 -23.86
CA GLU A 252 -3.22 -5.15 -24.76
C GLU A 252 -3.47 -3.64 -24.61
N HIS A 253 -3.28 -3.09 -23.40
CA HIS A 253 -3.78 -1.76 -23.08
C HIS A 253 -2.72 -0.79 -22.56
N LEU A 254 -1.56 -1.25 -22.11
CA LEU A 254 -0.52 -0.36 -21.59
C LEU A 254 0.54 -0.04 -22.65
N PRO A 255 1.09 1.19 -22.65
CA PRO A 255 2.17 1.55 -23.57
C PRO A 255 3.46 0.78 -23.22
N ALA A 256 4.22 0.39 -24.25
CA ALA A 256 5.41 -0.47 -24.13
C ALA A 256 6.54 0.08 -23.23
N ASN A 257 6.53 1.36 -22.93
CA ASN A 257 7.51 2.02 -22.05
C ASN A 257 7.06 2.12 -20.59
N ILE A 258 5.93 1.54 -20.23
CA ILE A 258 5.61 1.21 -18.83
C ILE A 258 6.22 -0.16 -18.53
N GLY A 259 7.23 -0.17 -17.67
CA GLY A 259 7.85 -1.40 -17.19
C GLY A 259 6.89 -2.14 -16.26
N VAL A 260 6.96 -3.46 -16.29
CA VAL A 260 6.16 -4.33 -15.42
C VAL A 260 7.08 -5.37 -14.80
N GLU A 261 7.01 -5.47 -13.48
CA GLU A 261 7.76 -6.44 -12.70
C GLU A 261 6.84 -7.12 -11.67
N TRP A 262 7.07 -8.38 -11.42
CA TRP A 262 6.42 -9.07 -10.31
C TRP A 262 7.24 -8.88 -9.02
N SER A 263 6.56 -8.75 -7.89
CA SER A 263 7.18 -8.54 -6.59
C SER A 263 6.73 -9.59 -5.58
N GLY A 264 7.47 -9.74 -4.49
CA GLY A 264 7.10 -10.62 -3.38
C GLY A 264 6.93 -12.08 -3.78
N LEU A 265 5.83 -12.68 -3.33
CA LEU A 265 5.52 -14.08 -3.59
C LEU A 265 5.25 -14.34 -5.09
N SER A 266 4.63 -13.38 -5.78
CA SER A 266 4.33 -13.49 -7.22
C SER A 266 5.58 -13.63 -8.07
N TYR A 267 6.65 -12.95 -7.71
CA TYR A 267 7.95 -13.12 -8.34
C TYR A 267 8.48 -14.55 -8.17
N GLN A 268 8.38 -15.11 -6.96
CA GLN A 268 8.81 -16.48 -6.69
C GLN A 268 7.97 -17.51 -7.45
N GLU A 269 6.65 -17.32 -7.48
CA GLU A 269 5.72 -18.20 -8.19
C GLU A 269 6.02 -18.20 -9.70
N LYS A 270 6.24 -17.02 -10.30
CA LYS A 270 6.57 -16.90 -11.73
C LYS A 270 7.89 -17.58 -12.08
N HIS A 271 8.91 -17.50 -11.21
CA HIS A 271 10.20 -18.14 -11.42
C HIS A 271 10.13 -19.67 -11.17
N ALA A 272 9.33 -20.12 -10.22
CA ALA A 272 9.19 -21.54 -9.91
C ALA A 272 8.35 -22.29 -10.96
N SER A 273 7.33 -21.65 -11.55
CA SER A 273 6.40 -22.30 -12.50
C SER A 273 7.10 -22.87 -13.73
N GLY A 274 8.18 -22.29 -14.20
CA GLY A 274 8.97 -22.79 -15.35
C GLY A 274 9.77 -24.05 -15.07
N GLN A 275 10.02 -24.42 -13.82
CA GLN A 275 10.87 -25.56 -13.44
C GLN A 275 10.06 -26.81 -13.04
N THR A 276 8.78 -26.64 -12.69
CA THR A 276 7.94 -27.71 -12.16
C THR A 276 7.82 -28.90 -13.12
N GLY A 277 7.63 -28.65 -14.41
CA GLY A 277 7.53 -29.70 -15.43
C GLY A 277 8.84 -30.51 -15.58
N LEU A 278 9.98 -29.84 -15.55
CA LEU A 278 11.30 -30.51 -15.62
C LEU A 278 11.56 -31.37 -14.39
N VAL A 279 11.27 -30.83 -13.19
CA VAL A 279 11.45 -31.56 -11.92
C VAL A 279 10.55 -32.80 -11.87
N LEU A 280 9.29 -32.68 -12.29
CA LEU A 280 8.37 -33.78 -12.34
C LEU A 280 8.83 -34.85 -13.34
N ALA A 281 9.28 -34.45 -14.52
CA ALA A 281 9.80 -35.39 -15.53
C ALA A 281 11.06 -36.12 -15.02
N LEU A 282 11.97 -35.43 -14.36
CA LEU A 282 13.14 -36.05 -13.73
C LEU A 282 12.75 -36.99 -12.59
N ALA A 283 11.79 -36.61 -11.74
CA ALA A 283 11.30 -37.45 -10.66
C ALA A 283 10.71 -38.76 -11.21
N LEU A 284 9.87 -38.66 -12.24
CA LEU A 284 9.32 -39.86 -12.92
C LEU A 284 10.40 -40.71 -13.54
N LEU A 285 11.40 -40.12 -14.19
CA LEU A 285 12.54 -40.84 -14.74
C LEU A 285 13.33 -41.57 -13.64
N PHE A 286 13.61 -40.94 -12.52
CA PHE A 286 14.31 -41.60 -11.41
C PHE A 286 13.49 -42.72 -10.79
N VAL A 287 12.18 -42.56 -10.60
CA VAL A 287 11.28 -43.60 -10.12
C VAL A 287 11.29 -44.77 -11.11
N PHE A 288 11.19 -44.48 -12.41
CA PHE A 288 11.29 -45.51 -13.45
C PHE A 288 12.62 -46.29 -13.39
N LEU A 289 13.74 -45.60 -13.33
CA LEU A 289 15.06 -46.21 -13.25
C LEU A 289 15.27 -47.06 -11.99
N PHE A 290 14.77 -46.56 -10.84
CA PHE A 290 14.82 -47.26 -9.58
C PHE A 290 13.99 -48.57 -9.65
N LEU A 291 12.77 -48.54 -10.20
CA LEU A 291 11.92 -49.70 -10.39
C LEU A 291 12.55 -50.67 -11.40
N ALA A 292 13.14 -50.19 -12.48
CA ALA A 292 13.85 -51.03 -13.47
C ALA A 292 15.00 -51.78 -12.83
N ALA A 293 15.78 -51.13 -11.97
CA ALA A 293 16.86 -51.75 -11.23
C ALA A 293 16.34 -52.75 -10.18
N GLN A 294 15.24 -52.46 -9.50
CA GLN A 294 14.63 -53.32 -8.48
C GLN A 294 14.04 -54.59 -9.07
N TYR A 295 13.38 -54.49 -10.23
CA TYR A 295 12.70 -55.62 -10.89
C TYR A 295 13.54 -56.29 -12.00
N GLU A 296 14.75 -55.82 -12.23
CA GLU A 296 15.63 -56.29 -13.32
C GLU A 296 14.91 -56.38 -14.69
N SER A 297 13.96 -55.47 -14.92
CA SER A 297 13.09 -55.48 -16.11
C SER A 297 12.70 -54.06 -16.52
N TRP A 298 12.75 -53.77 -17.81
CA TRP A 298 12.31 -52.49 -18.37
C TRP A 298 10.77 -52.41 -18.59
N ALA A 299 10.09 -53.54 -18.65
CA ALA A 299 8.65 -53.59 -18.93
C ALA A 299 7.81 -53.40 -17.66
N VAL A 300 8.28 -53.93 -16.53
CA VAL A 300 7.52 -53.88 -15.26
C VAL A 300 7.29 -52.45 -14.77
N PRO A 301 8.29 -51.54 -14.76
CA PRO A 301 8.09 -50.17 -14.35
C PRO A 301 7.02 -49.41 -15.14
N VAL A 302 6.93 -49.67 -16.46
CA VAL A 302 5.90 -49.04 -17.33
C VAL A 302 4.48 -49.46 -16.95
N ALA A 303 4.30 -50.65 -16.40
CA ALA A 303 3.00 -51.12 -15.94
C ALA A 303 2.63 -50.64 -14.53
N VAL A 304 3.60 -50.14 -13.76
CA VAL A 304 3.42 -49.67 -12.38
C VAL A 304 3.24 -48.13 -12.33
N ILE A 305 3.91 -47.37 -13.24
CA ILE A 305 3.79 -45.92 -13.37
C ILE A 305 2.58 -45.56 -14.26
#